data_afbd272323f073b46dd8c7b7899b1a71
#
_entry.id   afbd272323f073b46dd8c7b7899b1a71
#
_cell.length_a   1.000
_cell.length_b   1.000
_cell.length_c   1.000
_cell.angle_alpha   90.00
_cell.angle_beta   90.00
_cell.angle_gamma   90.00
#
_symmetry.space_group_name_H-M   'P 1'
#
loop_
_entity.id
_entity.type
_entity.pdbx_description
1 polymer ?
#
loop_
_entity_poly.entity_id
_entity_poly.type
_entity_poly.pdbx_seq_one_letter_code
_entity_poly.pdbx_strand_id
1 'polypeptide(L)'
;LIKAKQSPERITSRKIFAQIVKIGFPSALETALYNIAMTFIVRFMNQMDVDGMNVTARSYAIQIANFSYCVGAALAQANAIMTGWRIGAKEFEECNRGTRKAAIYGIITATCFSVTFAFAGHFIVHIFTDDTQMINLVVKLLIVDVFLEFGRVTNLVYGQALKTSGDAFFPVILGAIFMYLFAVGGTYFLGIHMGLLAVGSYIAMAGDECARAVGMVLRWKSGKWKSKGLVEV
;
A
#
# COMPACT_ATOMS: atom_id res chain seq x y z
N LEU A 1 -14.29 -13.20 -30.49
CA LEU A 1 -15.58 -13.26 -29.79
C LEU A 1 -15.73 -14.64 -29.16
N ILE A 2 -15.32 -14.81 -27.91
CA ILE A 2 -15.52 -16.02 -27.10
C ILE A 2 -16.99 -16.03 -26.70
N LYS A 3 -17.81 -16.90 -27.29
CA LYS A 3 -19.15 -17.20 -26.85
C LYS A 3 -19.05 -17.80 -25.44
N ALA A 4 -19.38 -17.04 -24.41
CA ALA A 4 -19.56 -17.57 -23.06
C ALA A 4 -20.68 -18.61 -23.11
N LYS A 5 -20.32 -19.88 -22.88
CA LYS A 5 -21.28 -20.98 -22.77
C LYS A 5 -22.07 -20.72 -21.51
N GLN A 6 -23.33 -20.31 -21.67
CA GLN A 6 -24.26 -20.15 -20.53
C GLN A 6 -24.42 -21.55 -19.89
N SER A 7 -23.85 -21.75 -18.71
CA SER A 7 -24.15 -22.94 -17.93
C SER A 7 -25.58 -22.83 -17.36
N PRO A 8 -26.37 -23.90 -17.42
CA PRO A 8 -27.80 -23.84 -17.03
C PRO A 8 -28.05 -23.82 -15.52
N GLU A 9 -27.04 -23.79 -14.69
CA GLU A 9 -27.24 -23.65 -13.25
C GLU A 9 -27.50 -22.18 -12.91
N ARG A 10 -28.76 -21.87 -12.61
CA ARG A 10 -29.15 -20.65 -11.90
C ARG A 10 -28.47 -20.69 -10.54
N ILE A 11 -27.23 -20.18 -10.47
CA ILE A 11 -26.59 -19.91 -9.18
C ILE A 11 -27.49 -18.90 -8.49
N THR A 12 -28.10 -19.31 -7.38
CA THR A 12 -29.08 -18.48 -6.66
C THR A 12 -28.40 -17.16 -6.31
N SER A 13 -29.01 -16.04 -6.74
CA SER A 13 -28.54 -14.65 -6.52
C SER A 13 -28.02 -14.40 -5.08
N ARG A 14 -28.58 -15.08 -4.10
CA ARG A 14 -28.20 -15.03 -2.69
C ARG A 14 -26.79 -15.61 -2.42
N LYS A 15 -26.38 -16.71 -3.09
CA LYS A 15 -25.03 -17.29 -2.93
C LYS A 15 -23.98 -16.38 -3.53
N ILE A 16 -24.25 -15.84 -4.73
CA ILE A 16 -23.35 -14.87 -5.38
C ILE A 16 -23.21 -13.62 -4.53
N PHE A 17 -24.32 -13.08 -4.01
CA PHE A 17 -24.30 -11.92 -3.14
C PHE A 17 -23.45 -12.16 -1.88
N ALA A 18 -23.63 -13.30 -1.22
CA ALA A 18 -22.84 -13.66 -0.03
C ALA A 18 -21.34 -13.77 -0.34
N GLN A 19 -20.96 -14.30 -1.51
CA GLN A 19 -19.56 -14.37 -1.94
C GLN A 19 -18.99 -12.97 -2.21
N ILE A 20 -19.74 -12.09 -2.87
CA ILE A 20 -19.35 -10.70 -3.12
C ILE A 20 -19.14 -9.96 -1.80
N VAL A 21 -20.07 -10.09 -0.85
CA VAL A 21 -19.95 -9.45 0.47
C VAL A 21 -18.75 -10.01 1.24
N LYS A 22 -18.52 -11.32 1.21
CA LYS A 22 -17.39 -11.96 1.89
C LYS A 22 -16.03 -11.43 1.43
N ILE A 23 -15.90 -11.04 0.17
CA ILE A 23 -14.67 -10.48 -0.41
C ILE A 23 -14.66 -8.95 -0.28
N GLY A 24 -15.79 -8.31 -0.57
CA GLY A 24 -15.90 -6.85 -0.60
C GLY A 24 -15.88 -6.21 0.79
N PHE A 25 -16.46 -6.85 1.79
CA PHE A 25 -16.52 -6.31 3.16
C PHE A 25 -15.13 -6.08 3.78
N PRO A 26 -14.18 -7.05 3.75
CA PRO A 26 -12.83 -6.80 4.25
C PRO A 26 -12.13 -5.64 3.53
N SER A 27 -12.29 -5.54 2.21
CA SER A 27 -11.68 -4.45 1.42
C SER A 27 -12.30 -3.08 1.74
N ALA A 28 -13.61 -3.02 1.92
CA ALA A 28 -14.30 -1.79 2.33
C ALA A 28 -13.88 -1.37 3.75
N LEU A 29 -13.79 -2.32 4.68
CA LEU A 29 -13.32 -2.09 6.04
C LEU A 29 -11.89 -1.56 6.07
N GLU A 30 -10.99 -2.14 5.27
CA GLU A 30 -9.61 -1.67 5.12
C GLU A 30 -9.56 -0.21 4.66
N THR A 31 -10.33 0.14 3.64
CA THR A 31 -10.40 1.51 3.13
C THR A 31 -10.93 2.48 4.18
N ALA A 32 -11.98 2.09 4.93
CA ALA A 32 -12.53 2.89 6.01
C ALA A 32 -11.50 3.12 7.13
N LEU A 33 -10.83 2.06 7.59
CA LEU A 33 -9.80 2.14 8.62
C LEU A 33 -8.61 3.00 8.16
N TYR A 34 -8.21 2.88 6.89
CA TYR A 34 -7.16 3.72 6.30
C TYR A 34 -7.54 5.20 6.33
N ASN A 35 -8.75 5.56 5.90
CA ASN A 35 -9.19 6.95 5.89
C ASN A 35 -9.28 7.54 7.31
N ILE A 36 -9.74 6.76 8.29
CA ILE A 36 -9.75 7.17 9.69
C ILE A 36 -8.33 7.43 10.19
N ALA A 37 -7.39 6.51 9.93
CA ALA A 37 -5.99 6.67 10.33
C ALA A 37 -5.35 7.91 9.68
N MET A 38 -5.59 8.14 8.38
CA MET A 38 -5.11 9.34 7.70
C MET A 38 -5.68 10.62 8.29
N THR A 39 -6.94 10.61 8.72
CA THR A 39 -7.56 11.74 9.41
C THR A 39 -6.83 12.06 10.73
N PHE A 40 -6.47 11.03 11.52
CA PHE A 40 -5.68 11.23 12.74
C PHE A 40 -4.28 11.78 12.44
N ILE A 41 -3.60 11.24 11.41
CA ILE A 41 -2.27 11.72 11.01
C ILE A 41 -2.32 13.19 10.60
N VAL A 42 -3.29 13.58 9.77
CA VAL A 42 -3.48 14.99 9.36
C VAL A 42 -3.80 15.87 10.56
N ARG A 43 -4.66 15.40 11.47
CA ARG A 43 -4.97 16.12 12.71
C ARG A 43 -3.72 16.37 13.54
N PHE A 44 -2.87 15.35 13.73
CA PHE A 44 -1.62 15.51 14.47
C PHE A 44 -0.67 16.47 13.75
N MET A 45 -0.57 16.40 12.43
CA MET A 45 0.25 17.35 11.66
C MET A 45 -0.24 18.79 11.81
N ASN A 46 -1.55 19.03 11.79
CA ASN A 46 -2.11 20.36 12.07
C ASN A 46 -1.80 20.85 13.51
N GLN A 47 -1.67 19.95 14.49
CA GLN A 47 -1.27 20.32 15.86
C GLN A 47 0.21 20.71 15.99
N MET A 48 1.06 20.17 15.09
CA MET A 48 2.48 20.50 15.05
C MET A 48 2.77 21.82 14.32
N ASP A 49 1.78 22.36 13.63
CA ASP A 49 1.99 23.34 12.56
C ASP A 49 1.28 24.66 12.91
N VAL A 50 2.07 25.66 13.30
CA VAL A 50 1.53 26.99 13.59
C VAL A 50 1.21 27.74 12.28
N ASP A 51 1.95 27.46 11.19
CA ASP A 51 1.91 28.23 9.93
C ASP A 51 1.41 27.40 8.72
N GLY A 52 0.96 26.16 8.90
CA GLY A 52 0.51 25.27 7.81
C GLY A 52 1.63 24.69 6.93
N MET A 53 2.89 24.92 7.29
CA MET A 53 4.06 24.53 6.49
C MET A 53 4.21 23.01 6.36
N ASN A 54 4.07 22.27 7.45
CA ASN A 54 4.25 20.82 7.47
C ASN A 54 3.16 20.09 6.69
N VAL A 55 1.91 20.53 6.81
CA VAL A 55 0.77 19.97 6.06
C VAL A 55 0.92 20.25 4.57
N THR A 56 1.34 21.46 4.20
CA THR A 56 1.57 21.86 2.81
C THR A 56 2.75 21.08 2.21
N ALA A 57 3.87 20.98 2.93
CA ALA A 57 5.02 20.19 2.49
C ALA A 57 4.65 18.71 2.27
N ARG A 58 3.86 18.13 3.18
CA ARG A 58 3.32 16.78 3.01
C ARG A 58 2.47 16.66 1.76
N SER A 59 1.64 17.65 1.46
CA SER A 59 0.78 17.63 0.27
C SER A 59 1.60 17.62 -1.01
N TYR A 60 2.66 18.43 -1.10
CA TYR A 60 3.59 18.43 -2.23
C TYR A 60 4.34 17.09 -2.34
N ALA A 61 4.86 16.56 -1.24
CA ALA A 61 5.56 15.29 -1.24
C ALA A 61 4.67 14.14 -1.71
N ILE A 62 3.40 14.07 -1.25
CA ILE A 62 2.43 13.06 -1.70
C ILE A 62 2.13 13.18 -3.19
N GLN A 63 1.95 14.39 -3.72
CA GLN A 63 1.66 14.58 -5.15
C GLN A 63 2.81 14.06 -6.02
N ILE A 64 4.06 14.33 -5.62
CA ILE A 64 5.25 13.83 -6.33
C ILE A 64 5.37 12.31 -6.17
N ALA A 65 5.22 11.78 -4.94
CA ALA A 65 5.31 10.35 -4.65
C ALA A 65 4.22 9.51 -5.32
N ASN A 66 3.07 10.10 -5.66
CA ASN A 66 1.99 9.40 -6.35
C ASN A 66 2.41 8.79 -7.69
N PHE A 67 3.41 9.33 -8.37
CA PHE A 67 3.93 8.75 -9.61
C PHE A 67 4.59 7.39 -9.35
N SER A 68 5.47 7.26 -8.34
CA SER A 68 6.07 5.98 -7.97
C SER A 68 5.04 5.01 -7.43
N TYR A 69 4.09 5.48 -6.61
CA TYR A 69 2.97 4.69 -6.12
C TYR A 69 2.14 4.08 -7.25
N CYS A 70 1.78 4.85 -8.28
CA CYS A 70 0.99 4.37 -9.42
C CYS A 70 1.67 3.21 -10.15
N VAL A 71 2.99 3.27 -10.33
CA VAL A 71 3.76 2.18 -10.94
C VAL A 71 3.69 0.91 -10.08
N GLY A 72 3.92 1.03 -8.78
CA GLY A 72 3.81 -0.08 -7.83
C GLY A 72 2.41 -0.68 -7.79
N ALA A 73 1.37 0.16 -7.76
CA ALA A 73 -0.02 -0.25 -7.75
C ALA A 73 -0.43 -0.98 -9.04
N ALA A 74 0.03 -0.49 -10.21
CA ALA A 74 -0.23 -1.14 -11.50
C ALA A 74 0.38 -2.55 -11.55
N LEU A 75 1.63 -2.72 -11.10
CA LEU A 75 2.28 -4.03 -11.03
C LEU A 75 1.59 -4.96 -10.02
N ALA A 76 1.17 -4.44 -8.87
CA ALA A 76 0.42 -5.22 -7.90
C ALA A 76 -0.93 -5.70 -8.46
N GLN A 77 -1.63 -4.84 -9.18
CA GLN A 77 -2.90 -5.18 -9.82
C GLN A 77 -2.73 -6.22 -10.94
N ALA A 78 -1.73 -6.04 -11.80
CA ALA A 78 -1.40 -7.02 -12.84
C ALA A 78 -1.04 -8.39 -12.24
N ASN A 79 -0.22 -8.40 -11.16
CA ASN A 79 0.11 -9.62 -10.45
C ASN A 79 -1.12 -10.27 -9.80
N ALA A 80 -2.06 -9.50 -9.26
CA ALA A 80 -3.30 -10.02 -8.69
C ALA A 80 -4.13 -10.79 -9.72
N ILE A 81 -4.27 -10.27 -10.94
CA ILE A 81 -4.97 -10.93 -12.05
C ILE A 81 -4.28 -12.26 -12.41
N MET A 82 -2.95 -12.24 -12.59
CA MET A 82 -2.16 -13.43 -12.89
C MET A 82 -2.22 -14.47 -11.75
N THR A 83 -2.22 -14.01 -10.51
CA THR A 83 -2.38 -14.85 -9.32
C THR A 83 -3.73 -15.57 -9.35
N GLY A 84 -4.81 -14.86 -9.65
CA GLY A 84 -6.15 -15.45 -9.75
C GLY A 84 -6.23 -16.56 -10.81
N TRP A 85 -5.66 -16.32 -12.00
CA TRP A 85 -5.62 -17.33 -13.07
C TRP A 85 -4.81 -18.57 -12.70
N ARG A 86 -3.62 -18.39 -12.12
CA ARG A 86 -2.74 -19.51 -11.72
C ARG A 86 -3.32 -20.33 -10.56
N ILE A 87 -4.00 -19.68 -9.64
CA ILE A 87 -4.71 -20.41 -8.55
C ILE A 87 -5.85 -21.25 -9.17
N GLY A 88 -6.63 -20.68 -10.10
CA GLY A 88 -7.67 -21.41 -10.81
C GLY A 88 -7.14 -22.61 -11.61
N ALA A 89 -5.93 -22.49 -12.17
CA ALA A 89 -5.23 -23.56 -12.86
C ALA A 89 -4.48 -24.53 -11.92
N LYS A 90 -4.49 -24.30 -10.61
CA LYS A 90 -3.72 -25.04 -9.58
C LYS A 90 -2.19 -24.98 -9.76
N GLU A 91 -1.69 -23.96 -10.45
CA GLU A 91 -0.28 -23.72 -10.73
C GLU A 91 0.39 -22.92 -9.59
N PHE A 92 0.41 -23.48 -8.37
CA PHE A 92 0.86 -22.74 -7.15
C PHE A 92 2.33 -22.32 -7.21
N GLU A 93 3.21 -23.13 -7.82
CA GLU A 93 4.63 -22.80 -7.93
C GLU A 93 4.87 -21.63 -8.90
N GLU A 94 4.17 -21.61 -10.05
CA GLU A 94 4.23 -20.50 -11.00
C GLU A 94 3.61 -19.23 -10.39
N CYS A 95 2.55 -19.38 -9.58
CA CYS A 95 1.95 -18.30 -8.83
C CYS A 95 2.97 -17.67 -7.85
N ASN A 96 3.69 -18.50 -7.09
CA ASN A 96 4.72 -18.06 -6.16
C ASN A 96 5.90 -17.37 -6.86
N ARG A 97 6.38 -17.97 -7.96
CA ARG A 97 7.45 -17.39 -8.79
C ARG A 97 7.04 -16.05 -9.39
N GLY A 98 5.82 -15.95 -9.91
CA GLY A 98 5.26 -14.74 -10.51
C GLY A 98 5.14 -13.59 -9.51
N THR A 99 4.56 -13.86 -8.34
CA THR A 99 4.41 -12.86 -7.29
C THR A 99 5.77 -12.35 -6.80
N ARG A 100 6.76 -13.25 -6.64
CA ARG A 100 8.12 -12.85 -6.27
C ARG A 100 8.76 -11.95 -7.33
N LYS A 101 8.62 -12.30 -8.63
CA LYS A 101 9.14 -11.47 -9.73
C LYS A 101 8.45 -10.11 -9.76
N ALA A 102 7.12 -10.07 -9.64
CA ALA A 102 6.37 -8.83 -9.59
C ALA A 102 6.80 -7.93 -8.43
N ALA A 103 7.06 -8.50 -7.25
CA ALA A 103 7.58 -7.74 -6.11
C ALA A 103 8.97 -7.17 -6.39
N ILE A 104 9.90 -7.97 -6.93
CA ILE A 104 11.26 -7.52 -7.25
C ILE A 104 11.24 -6.39 -8.29
N TYR A 105 10.53 -6.60 -9.41
CA TYR A 105 10.43 -5.56 -10.45
C TYR A 105 9.72 -4.31 -9.93
N GLY A 106 8.66 -4.49 -9.15
CA GLY A 106 7.94 -3.38 -8.53
C GLY A 106 8.83 -2.56 -7.59
N ILE A 107 9.60 -3.22 -6.73
CA ILE A 107 10.57 -2.55 -5.83
C ILE A 107 11.61 -1.79 -6.63
N ILE A 108 12.23 -2.43 -7.63
CA ILE A 108 13.27 -1.79 -8.44
C ILE A 108 12.71 -0.54 -9.14
N THR A 109 11.58 -0.68 -9.83
CA THR A 109 11.00 0.44 -10.59
C THR A 109 10.54 1.57 -9.69
N ALA A 110 9.77 1.29 -8.62
CA ALA A 110 9.29 2.32 -7.71
C ALA A 110 10.44 3.01 -6.97
N THR A 111 11.45 2.25 -6.51
CA THR A 111 12.63 2.83 -5.87
C THR A 111 13.43 3.71 -6.83
N CYS A 112 13.60 3.30 -8.10
CA CYS A 112 14.24 4.15 -9.11
C CYS A 112 13.49 5.49 -9.29
N PHE A 113 12.15 5.46 -9.37
CA PHE A 113 11.34 6.68 -9.44
C PHE A 113 11.48 7.53 -8.18
N SER A 114 11.33 6.96 -6.99
CA SER A 114 11.46 7.69 -5.73
C SER A 114 12.83 8.31 -5.54
N VAL A 115 13.91 7.59 -5.89
CA VAL A 115 15.27 8.10 -5.85
C VAL A 115 15.43 9.26 -6.85
N THR A 116 14.92 9.12 -8.07
CA THR A 116 14.94 10.20 -9.07
C THR A 116 14.22 11.44 -8.55
N PHE A 117 13.03 11.28 -7.94
CA PHE A 117 12.27 12.38 -7.36
C PHE A 117 12.96 13.00 -6.14
N ALA A 118 13.64 12.21 -5.32
CA ALA A 118 14.42 12.74 -4.20
C ALA A 118 15.60 13.61 -4.69
N PHE A 119 16.33 13.16 -5.72
CA PHE A 119 17.42 13.94 -6.32
C PHE A 119 16.94 15.17 -7.09
N ALA A 120 15.87 15.03 -7.87
CA ALA A 120 15.27 16.12 -8.62
C ALA A 120 14.36 17.02 -7.76
N GLY A 121 14.18 16.69 -6.48
CA GLY A 121 13.20 17.30 -5.59
C GLY A 121 13.30 18.82 -5.51
N HIS A 122 14.52 19.36 -5.41
CA HIS A 122 14.71 20.81 -5.43
C HIS A 122 14.16 21.47 -6.69
N PHE A 123 14.44 20.89 -7.86
CA PHE A 123 13.97 21.43 -9.13
C PHE A 123 12.44 21.27 -9.27
N ILE A 124 11.90 20.11 -8.91
CA ILE A 124 10.47 19.82 -9.04
C ILE A 124 9.66 20.70 -8.08
N VAL A 125 10.08 20.83 -6.83
CA VAL A 125 9.34 21.61 -5.82
C VAL A 125 9.42 23.09 -6.11
N HIS A 126 10.50 23.57 -6.73
CA HIS A 126 10.64 24.97 -7.14
C HIS A 126 9.58 25.41 -8.19
N ILE A 127 8.97 24.46 -8.92
CA ILE A 127 7.83 24.75 -9.81
C ILE A 127 6.59 25.20 -9.01
N PHE A 128 6.46 24.75 -7.75
CA PHE A 128 5.30 25.00 -6.90
C PHE A 128 5.49 26.16 -5.91
N THR A 129 6.74 26.43 -5.50
CA THR A 129 7.06 27.45 -4.49
C THR A 129 8.51 27.90 -4.58
N ASP A 130 8.75 29.19 -4.28
CA ASP A 130 10.09 29.77 -4.16
C ASP A 130 10.62 29.76 -2.72
N ASP A 131 9.80 29.31 -1.75
CA ASP A 131 10.19 29.23 -0.35
C ASP A 131 11.23 28.12 -0.13
N THR A 132 12.46 28.54 0.12
CA THR A 132 13.60 27.62 0.37
C THR A 132 13.38 26.71 1.56
N GLN A 133 12.67 27.16 2.61
CA GLN A 133 12.39 26.32 3.77
C GLN A 133 11.41 25.20 3.42
N MET A 134 10.36 25.54 2.67
CA MET A 134 9.39 24.59 2.14
C MET A 134 10.06 23.56 1.20
N ILE A 135 10.89 24.02 0.25
CA ILE A 135 11.62 23.15 -0.68
C ILE A 135 12.48 22.14 0.09
N ASN A 136 13.28 22.62 1.05
CA ASN A 136 14.15 21.77 1.86
C ASN A 136 13.35 20.74 2.69
N LEU A 137 12.20 21.13 3.22
CA LEU A 137 11.33 20.22 3.96
C LEU A 137 10.77 19.14 3.05
N VAL A 138 10.21 19.50 1.91
CA VAL A 138 9.67 18.54 0.93
C VAL A 138 10.73 17.54 0.47
N VAL A 139 11.95 18.02 0.16
CA VAL A 139 13.06 17.14 -0.24
C VAL A 139 13.41 16.14 0.87
N LYS A 140 13.42 16.55 2.15
CA LYS A 140 13.61 15.62 3.28
C LYS A 140 12.50 14.56 3.31
N LEU A 141 11.25 14.94 3.06
CA LEU A 141 10.14 13.99 3.00
C LEU A 141 10.30 13.01 1.84
N LEU A 142 10.71 13.47 0.66
CA LEU A 142 10.98 12.62 -0.50
C LEU A 142 12.14 11.63 -0.27
N ILE A 143 13.16 12.01 0.49
CA ILE A 143 14.25 11.09 0.87
C ILE A 143 13.70 9.96 1.76
N VAL A 144 12.86 10.27 2.74
CA VAL A 144 12.21 9.27 3.59
C VAL A 144 11.24 8.40 2.76
N ASP A 145 10.57 8.99 1.77
CA ASP A 145 9.64 8.28 0.89
C ASP A 145 10.31 7.16 0.09
N VAL A 146 11.61 7.25 -0.21
CA VAL A 146 12.36 6.13 -0.85
C VAL A 146 12.24 4.83 -0.02
N PHE A 147 12.42 4.94 1.29
CA PHE A 147 12.26 3.78 2.20
C PHE A 147 10.81 3.36 2.34
N LEU A 148 9.89 4.32 2.35
CA LEU A 148 8.46 4.09 2.42
C LEU A 148 7.98 3.33 1.18
N GLU A 149 8.41 3.71 -0.03
CA GLU A 149 8.03 3.04 -1.28
C GLU A 149 8.53 1.60 -1.35
N PHE A 150 9.74 1.33 -0.85
CA PHE A 150 10.25 -0.04 -0.76
C PHE A 150 9.30 -0.95 0.03
N GLY A 151 8.84 -0.51 1.19
CA GLY A 151 7.86 -1.24 2.00
C GLY A 151 6.49 -1.31 1.33
N ARG A 152 6.02 -0.19 0.80
CA ARG A 152 4.70 -0.02 0.20
C ARG A 152 4.48 -0.95 -0.99
N VAL A 153 5.41 -0.99 -1.94
CA VAL A 153 5.28 -1.85 -3.13
C VAL A 153 5.26 -3.33 -2.73
N THR A 154 6.13 -3.73 -1.80
CA THR A 154 6.13 -5.10 -1.28
C THR A 154 4.79 -5.44 -0.64
N ASN A 155 4.26 -4.55 0.18
CA ASN A 155 2.97 -4.68 0.83
C ASN A 155 1.82 -4.77 -0.19
N LEU A 156 1.82 -3.91 -1.22
CA LEU A 156 0.82 -3.92 -2.28
C LEU A 156 0.81 -5.24 -3.05
N VAL A 157 1.97 -5.70 -3.53
CA VAL A 157 2.07 -6.91 -4.36
C VAL A 157 1.65 -8.14 -3.59
N TYR A 158 2.21 -8.38 -2.41
CA TYR A 158 1.85 -9.56 -1.60
C TYR A 158 0.47 -9.44 -0.97
N GLY A 159 0.06 -8.25 -0.55
CA GLY A 159 -1.28 -8.00 -0.01
C GLY A 159 -2.39 -8.29 -1.03
N GLN A 160 -2.24 -7.80 -2.27
CA GLN A 160 -3.19 -8.08 -3.35
C GLN A 160 -3.19 -9.57 -3.73
N ALA A 161 -2.01 -10.22 -3.77
CA ALA A 161 -1.92 -11.64 -4.04
C ALA A 161 -2.62 -12.48 -2.97
N LEU A 162 -2.46 -12.15 -1.68
CA LEU A 162 -3.15 -12.78 -0.56
C LEU A 162 -4.67 -12.60 -0.65
N LYS A 163 -5.14 -11.40 -0.95
CA LYS A 163 -6.58 -11.12 -1.13
C LYS A 163 -7.17 -11.94 -2.28
N THR A 164 -6.47 -11.96 -3.42
CA THR A 164 -6.89 -12.72 -4.61
C THR A 164 -6.89 -14.23 -4.35
N SER A 165 -6.01 -14.74 -3.49
CA SER A 165 -5.99 -16.15 -3.10
C SER A 165 -7.07 -16.54 -2.07
N GLY A 166 -7.92 -15.61 -1.64
CA GLY A 166 -8.97 -15.84 -0.65
C GLY A 166 -8.55 -15.58 0.80
N ASP A 167 -7.28 -15.22 1.06
CA ASP A 167 -6.79 -14.86 2.40
C ASP A 167 -6.90 -13.34 2.65
N ALA A 168 -8.11 -12.78 2.41
CA ALA A 168 -8.33 -11.33 2.46
C ALA A 168 -8.29 -10.74 3.88
N PHE A 169 -8.71 -11.49 4.89
CA PHE A 169 -8.75 -11.00 6.27
C PHE A 169 -7.39 -10.74 6.88
N PHE A 170 -6.37 -11.55 6.55
CA PHE A 170 -5.04 -11.39 7.13
C PHE A 170 -4.41 -10.03 6.76
N PRO A 171 -4.36 -9.60 5.47
CA PRO A 171 -3.88 -8.27 5.11
C PRO A 171 -4.61 -7.14 5.81
N VAL A 172 -5.94 -7.24 5.94
CA VAL A 172 -6.77 -6.19 6.57
C VAL A 172 -6.45 -6.05 8.06
N ILE A 173 -6.41 -7.17 8.80
CA ILE A 173 -6.14 -7.16 10.24
C ILE A 173 -4.71 -6.68 10.51
N LEU A 174 -3.74 -7.25 9.80
CA LEU A 174 -2.34 -6.84 9.94
C LEU A 174 -2.17 -5.35 9.59
N GLY A 175 -2.77 -4.93 8.47
CA GLY A 175 -2.75 -3.54 8.03
C GLY A 175 -3.33 -2.59 9.06
N ALA A 176 -4.49 -2.92 9.64
CA ALA A 176 -5.11 -2.10 10.68
C ALA A 176 -4.21 -1.99 11.92
N ILE A 177 -3.75 -3.12 12.47
CA ILE A 177 -2.92 -3.11 13.69
C ILE A 177 -1.66 -2.28 13.48
N PHE A 178 -0.91 -2.54 12.42
CA PHE A 178 0.37 -1.87 12.18
C PHE A 178 0.18 -0.39 11.85
N MET A 179 -0.81 -0.04 11.04
CA MET A 179 -1.11 1.34 10.68
C MET A 179 -1.46 2.19 11.91
N TYR A 180 -2.32 1.70 12.81
CA TYR A 180 -2.64 2.46 14.03
C TYR A 180 -1.48 2.48 15.01
N LEU A 181 -0.71 1.40 15.14
CA LEU A 181 0.43 1.34 16.04
C LEU A 181 1.61 2.18 15.54
N PHE A 182 2.03 1.95 14.29
CA PHE A 182 3.24 2.58 13.74
C PHE A 182 2.93 3.91 13.05
N ALA A 183 1.98 3.98 12.11
CA ALA A 183 1.75 5.22 11.38
C ALA A 183 1.07 6.27 12.26
N VAL A 184 -0.02 5.95 12.94
CA VAL A 184 -0.74 6.91 13.81
C VAL A 184 0.03 7.15 15.11
N GLY A 185 0.35 6.07 15.84
CA GLY A 185 1.09 6.18 17.12
C GLY A 185 2.50 6.72 16.92
N GLY A 186 3.21 6.29 15.88
CA GLY A 186 4.53 6.81 15.53
C GLY A 186 4.51 8.27 15.09
N THR A 187 3.48 8.72 14.36
CA THR A 187 3.30 10.15 14.05
C THR A 187 3.15 10.97 15.30
N TYR A 188 2.36 10.52 16.26
CA TYR A 188 2.24 11.19 17.55
C TYR A 188 3.57 11.24 18.29
N PHE A 189 4.25 10.10 18.39
CA PHE A 189 5.50 9.99 19.17
C PHE A 189 6.67 10.72 18.49
N LEU A 190 6.97 10.40 17.22
CA LEU A 190 8.11 11.00 16.49
C LEU A 190 7.81 12.43 16.07
N GLY A 191 6.59 12.71 15.62
CA GLY A 191 6.21 14.02 15.13
C GLY A 191 6.03 15.03 16.25
N ILE A 192 5.18 14.74 17.25
CA ILE A 192 4.84 15.67 18.33
C ILE A 192 5.83 15.55 19.48
N HIS A 193 5.99 14.37 20.06
CA HIS A 193 6.76 14.20 21.30
C HIS A 193 8.26 14.40 21.09
N MET A 194 8.82 13.89 19.99
CA MET A 194 10.23 14.10 19.64
C MET A 194 10.47 15.37 18.82
N GLY A 195 9.44 16.08 18.40
CA GLY A 195 9.55 17.34 17.67
C GLY A 195 10.10 17.21 16.23
N LEU A 196 10.04 16.02 15.63
CA LEU A 196 10.50 15.79 14.25
C LEU A 196 9.46 16.24 13.20
N LEU A 197 8.30 16.71 13.64
CA LEU A 197 7.22 17.27 12.82
C LEU A 197 6.84 16.33 11.63
N ALA A 198 6.70 16.89 10.43
CA ALA A 198 6.36 16.13 9.22
C ALA A 198 7.34 15.00 8.91
N VAL A 199 8.63 15.19 9.16
CA VAL A 199 9.66 14.17 8.93
C VAL A 199 9.42 12.97 9.83
N GLY A 200 9.10 13.20 11.12
CA GLY A 200 8.76 12.14 12.07
C GLY A 200 7.54 11.33 11.65
N SER A 201 6.51 12.00 11.09
CA SER A 201 5.34 11.33 10.52
C SER A 201 5.70 10.43 9.33
N TYR A 202 6.56 10.89 8.42
CA TYR A 202 7.02 10.09 7.27
C TYR A 202 7.86 8.89 7.68
N ILE A 203 8.74 9.05 8.68
CA ILE A 203 9.51 7.94 9.26
C ILE A 203 8.57 6.90 9.86
N ALA A 204 7.55 7.33 10.60
CA ALA A 204 6.53 6.46 11.18
C ALA A 204 5.77 5.67 10.11
N MET A 205 5.36 6.35 9.02
CA MET A 205 4.68 5.71 7.89
C MET A 205 5.60 4.73 7.15
N ALA A 206 6.88 5.06 6.95
CA ALA A 206 7.85 4.16 6.35
C ALA A 206 8.05 2.90 7.21
N GLY A 207 8.14 3.07 8.53
CA GLY A 207 8.21 1.96 9.49
C GLY A 207 6.99 1.05 9.42
N ASP A 208 5.79 1.62 9.33
CA ASP A 208 4.53 0.89 9.15
C ASP A 208 4.53 0.07 7.86
N GLU A 209 4.84 0.68 6.72
CA GLU A 209 4.86 0.00 5.42
C GLU A 209 5.88 -1.14 5.39
N CYS A 210 7.09 -0.92 5.92
CA CYS A 210 8.12 -1.96 6.00
C CYS A 210 7.70 -3.11 6.93
N ALA A 211 7.14 -2.81 8.09
CA ALA A 211 6.69 -3.83 9.04
C ALA A 211 5.53 -4.67 8.47
N ARG A 212 4.57 -4.04 7.82
CA ARG A 212 3.49 -4.73 7.10
C ARG A 212 4.01 -5.59 5.96
N ALA A 213 4.98 -5.07 5.18
CA ALA A 213 5.61 -5.82 4.10
C ALA A 213 6.23 -7.12 4.59
N VAL A 214 6.95 -7.09 5.70
CA VAL A 214 7.51 -8.31 6.34
C VAL A 214 6.38 -9.29 6.68
N GLY A 215 5.32 -8.84 7.33
CA GLY A 215 4.16 -9.67 7.68
C GLY A 215 3.50 -10.31 6.45
N MET A 216 3.30 -9.54 5.37
CA MET A 216 2.73 -10.05 4.12
C MET A 216 3.61 -11.11 3.46
N VAL A 217 4.92 -10.86 3.38
CA VAL A 217 5.88 -11.83 2.83
C VAL A 217 5.92 -13.12 3.65
N LEU A 218 5.94 -13.02 4.99
CA LEU A 218 5.93 -14.19 5.87
C LEU A 218 4.63 -14.99 5.71
N ARG A 219 3.48 -14.31 5.62
CA ARG A 219 2.20 -14.95 5.37
C ARG A 219 2.18 -15.67 4.03
N TRP A 220 2.68 -15.04 2.97
CA TRP A 220 2.77 -15.65 1.65
C TRP A 220 3.66 -16.88 1.65
N LYS A 221 4.87 -16.77 2.25
CA LYS A 221 5.83 -17.89 2.37
C LYS A 221 5.29 -19.06 3.18
N SER A 222 4.42 -18.83 4.16
CA SER A 222 3.82 -19.91 4.96
C SER A 222 2.92 -20.86 4.15
N GLY A 223 2.56 -20.50 2.92
CA GLY A 223 1.73 -21.32 2.04
C GLY A 223 0.26 -21.45 2.45
N LYS A 224 -0.16 -20.83 3.57
CA LYS A 224 -1.54 -20.94 4.08
C LYS A 224 -2.60 -20.43 3.11
N TRP A 225 -2.24 -19.55 2.18
CA TRP A 225 -3.12 -19.07 1.13
C TRP A 225 -3.53 -20.16 0.12
N LYS A 226 -2.71 -21.24 -0.04
CA LYS A 226 -2.98 -22.34 -0.98
C LYS A 226 -4.26 -23.11 -0.64
N SER A 227 -4.65 -23.15 0.64
CA SER A 227 -5.84 -23.84 1.14
C SER A 227 -7.09 -22.98 1.27
N LYS A 228 -7.01 -21.69 0.92
CA LYS A 228 -8.11 -20.72 1.09
C LYS A 228 -8.82 -20.34 -0.23
N GLY A 229 -8.47 -21.01 -1.32
CA GLY A 229 -9.07 -20.76 -2.64
C GLY A 229 -10.60 -20.80 -2.59
N LEU A 230 -11.23 -19.84 -3.29
CA LEU A 230 -12.69 -19.73 -3.39
C LEU A 230 -13.34 -20.78 -4.29
N VAL A 231 -12.53 -21.59 -4.96
CA VAL A 231 -13.00 -22.69 -5.83
C VAL A 231 -12.91 -23.96 -5.00
N GLU A 232 -14.05 -24.39 -4.46
CA GLU A 232 -14.22 -25.75 -3.99
C GLU A 232 -14.08 -26.69 -5.18
N VAL A 233 -13.16 -27.62 -5.09
CA VAL A 233 -12.93 -28.69 -6.07
C VAL A 233 -13.72 -29.90 -5.67
#